data_66a27ebe7026022dd8ec4114c62389c8
#
_entry.id   66a27ebe7026022dd8ec4114c62389c8
#
_cell.length_a   1.000
_cell.length_b   1.000
_cell.length_c   1.000
_cell.angle_alpha   90.00
_cell.angle_beta   90.00
_cell.angle_gamma   90.00
#
_symmetry.space_group_name_H-M   'P 1'
#
loop_
_entity.id
_entity.type
_entity.pdbx_description
1 polymer ?
#
loop_
_entity_poly.entity_id
_entity_poly.type
_entity_poly.pdbx_seq_one_letter_code
_entity_poly.pdbx_strand_id
1 'polypeptide(L)'
;MKQDTLEGKAKTKNGIKRLCFSIICIFLEVIFIITIVMRLNEYAEIINLFTRILSGILVLRLYASDKTSSMKMPWVILILIFPIMGVGLYLLIGLNGGTHKMRERYAEIDSKLLPMLPDNQECLSRIKEKIPKAGNIASYIQRNSWYPIYQNTDIKYFDEAVKGLEAQLEELAKAQKFIFMEYHAIEDAEAWHKIQDVLEERVKAGVEVRVFYDDMGSIGFINTDFVKKMESIGIHCRVFNPFLPGLNLFLNNRDHRKITVIDGKVGFTGGYNLANEYFNYTHPYGQWKDTGIRLEGDAVQSLTVTFLEMWNAVSEKATNDTDFSKYIIHYDYKAQQTGFVQPYADSPMDNEQVGEEVYISMINKAENYCWFMTPYLIITDEMTHALCLAA
;
A
#
# COMPACT_ATOMS: atom_id res chain seq x y z
N MET A 1 -20.95 -5.20 -27.91
CA MET A 1 -21.87 -4.86 -26.81
C MET A 1 -22.56 -6.03 -26.09
N LYS A 2 -22.50 -7.29 -26.55
CA LYS A 2 -23.10 -8.45 -25.86
C LYS A 2 -22.06 -9.38 -25.17
N GLN A 3 -20.77 -9.22 -25.41
CA GLN A 3 -19.71 -10.04 -24.78
C GLN A 3 -19.34 -9.54 -23.37
N ASP A 4 -19.42 -8.23 -23.13
CA ASP A 4 -19.13 -7.60 -21.83
C ASP A 4 -20.03 -8.03 -20.67
N THR A 5 -21.23 -8.56 -20.98
CA THR A 5 -22.25 -8.85 -19.96
C THR A 5 -22.09 -10.21 -19.28
N LEU A 6 -21.42 -11.20 -19.87
CA LEU A 6 -21.30 -12.55 -19.30
C LEU A 6 -20.05 -12.68 -18.40
N GLU A 7 -18.91 -12.14 -18.82
CA GLU A 7 -17.70 -12.08 -18.00
C GLU A 7 -17.85 -11.12 -16.80
N GLY A 8 -18.38 -9.92 -17.03
CA GLY A 8 -18.68 -8.98 -15.95
C GLY A 8 -19.65 -9.58 -14.91
N LYS A 9 -20.67 -10.32 -15.33
CA LYS A 9 -21.59 -11.01 -14.40
C LYS A 9 -20.93 -12.13 -13.61
N ALA A 10 -19.96 -12.86 -14.17
CA ALA A 10 -19.25 -13.92 -13.46
C ALA A 10 -18.28 -13.33 -12.41
N LYS A 11 -17.57 -12.27 -12.74
CA LYS A 11 -16.65 -11.53 -11.86
C LYS A 11 -17.41 -10.91 -10.68
N THR A 12 -18.50 -10.20 -10.94
CA THR A 12 -19.38 -9.62 -9.92
C THR A 12 -19.98 -10.70 -9.02
N LYS A 13 -20.36 -11.86 -9.58
CA LYS A 13 -20.95 -12.98 -8.81
C LYS A 13 -19.97 -13.61 -7.81
N ASN A 14 -18.67 -13.69 -8.13
CA ASN A 14 -17.65 -14.22 -7.21
C ASN A 14 -17.31 -13.21 -6.10
N GLY A 15 -17.17 -11.94 -6.41
CA GLY A 15 -16.98 -10.88 -5.41
C GLY A 15 -18.18 -10.78 -4.45
N ILE A 16 -19.41 -10.81 -4.99
CA ILE A 16 -20.65 -10.81 -4.19
C ILE A 16 -20.75 -12.06 -3.31
N LYS A 17 -20.40 -13.26 -3.81
CA LYS A 17 -20.43 -14.47 -2.99
C LYS A 17 -19.44 -14.39 -1.82
N ARG A 18 -18.22 -13.91 -2.03
CA ARG A 18 -17.22 -13.72 -0.95
C ARG A 18 -17.71 -12.69 0.06
N LEU A 19 -18.26 -11.57 -0.40
CA LEU A 19 -18.84 -10.53 0.44
C LEU A 19 -20.02 -11.03 1.25
N CYS A 20 -20.99 -11.70 0.62
CA CYS A 20 -22.16 -12.29 1.32
C CYS A 20 -21.72 -13.32 2.35
N PHE A 21 -20.77 -14.20 2.03
CA PHE A 21 -20.25 -15.18 2.98
C PHE A 21 -19.61 -14.49 4.19
N SER A 22 -18.82 -13.44 3.98
CA SER A 22 -18.19 -12.68 5.06
C SER A 22 -19.20 -11.96 5.94
N ILE A 23 -20.24 -11.35 5.34
CA ILE A 23 -21.35 -10.73 6.09
C ILE A 23 -22.07 -11.77 6.94
N ILE A 24 -22.33 -12.96 6.39
CA ILE A 24 -22.97 -14.06 7.14
C ILE A 24 -22.06 -14.51 8.30
N CYS A 25 -20.75 -14.67 8.07
CA CYS A 25 -19.82 -15.05 9.15
C CYS A 25 -19.80 -14.00 10.27
N ILE A 26 -19.68 -12.72 9.93
CA ILE A 26 -19.74 -11.61 10.91
C ILE A 26 -21.06 -11.63 11.69
N PHE A 27 -22.17 -11.83 10.98
CA PHE A 27 -23.50 -11.90 11.62
C PHE A 27 -23.62 -13.09 12.58
N LEU A 28 -23.11 -14.26 12.20
CA LEU A 28 -23.07 -15.45 13.09
C LEU A 28 -22.14 -15.23 14.29
N GLU A 29 -21.00 -14.57 14.12
CA GLU A 29 -20.12 -14.18 15.23
C GLU A 29 -20.81 -13.23 16.20
N VAL A 30 -21.53 -12.22 15.70
CA VAL A 30 -22.29 -11.29 16.54
C VAL A 30 -23.40 -12.04 17.32
N ILE A 31 -24.14 -12.94 16.65
CA ILE A 31 -25.15 -13.77 17.32
C ILE A 31 -24.51 -14.67 18.38
N PHE A 32 -23.36 -15.29 18.08
CA PHE A 32 -22.65 -16.13 19.03
C PHE A 32 -22.20 -15.34 20.25
N ILE A 33 -21.64 -14.14 20.07
CA ILE A 33 -21.23 -13.23 21.14
C ILE A 33 -22.46 -12.84 22.00
N ILE A 34 -23.57 -12.43 21.37
CA ILE A 34 -24.82 -12.08 22.07
C ILE A 34 -25.35 -13.29 22.87
N THR A 35 -25.34 -14.48 22.28
CA THR A 35 -25.82 -15.70 22.93
C THR A 35 -24.95 -16.07 24.14
N ILE A 36 -23.64 -15.97 24.02
CA ILE A 36 -22.72 -16.17 25.16
C ILE A 36 -22.98 -15.14 26.25
N VAL A 37 -23.11 -13.87 25.92
CA VAL A 37 -23.39 -12.80 26.88
C VAL A 37 -24.73 -13.04 27.60
N MET A 38 -25.74 -13.49 26.88
CA MET A 38 -27.06 -13.81 27.49
C MET A 38 -27.02 -15.06 28.40
N ARG A 39 -26.20 -16.07 28.07
CA ARG A 39 -26.05 -17.30 28.88
C ARG A 39 -25.17 -17.09 30.10
N LEU A 40 -24.25 -16.12 30.10
CA LEU A 40 -23.37 -15.78 31.20
C LEU A 40 -24.05 -14.93 32.29
N ASN A 41 -25.36 -14.68 32.19
CA ASN A 41 -26.10 -13.81 33.11
C ASN A 41 -26.13 -14.34 34.56
N GLU A 42 -25.91 -15.63 34.78
CA GLU A 42 -25.82 -16.25 36.11
C GLU A 42 -24.53 -15.83 36.87
N TYR A 43 -23.51 -15.36 36.17
CA TYR A 43 -22.23 -14.85 36.72
C TYR A 43 -22.07 -13.35 36.53
N ALA A 44 -23.19 -12.65 36.31
CA ALA A 44 -23.18 -11.25 35.82
C ALA A 44 -22.39 -10.29 36.70
N GLU A 45 -22.45 -10.44 38.03
CA GLU A 45 -21.76 -9.51 38.96
C GLU A 45 -20.24 -9.63 38.86
N ILE A 46 -19.71 -10.86 38.87
CA ILE A 46 -18.25 -11.10 38.79
C ILE A 46 -17.72 -10.71 37.41
N ILE A 47 -18.46 -11.09 36.34
CA ILE A 47 -18.10 -10.75 34.96
C ILE A 47 -18.12 -9.23 34.78
N ASN A 48 -19.16 -8.55 35.28
CA ASN A 48 -19.26 -7.10 35.20
C ASN A 48 -18.13 -6.40 35.94
N LEU A 49 -17.76 -6.83 37.13
CA LEU A 49 -16.66 -6.26 37.89
C LEU A 49 -15.34 -6.45 37.14
N PHE A 50 -15.04 -7.68 36.67
CA PHE A 50 -13.85 -8.00 35.92
C PHE A 50 -13.78 -7.17 34.62
N THR A 51 -14.89 -7.11 33.88
CA THR A 51 -14.96 -6.37 32.61
C THR A 51 -14.78 -4.87 32.83
N ARG A 52 -15.30 -4.29 33.91
CA ARG A 52 -15.09 -2.86 34.24
C ARG A 52 -13.64 -2.56 34.57
N ILE A 53 -12.98 -3.43 35.34
CA ILE A 53 -11.55 -3.27 35.62
C ILE A 53 -10.74 -3.37 34.32
N LEU A 54 -11.02 -4.38 33.49
CA LEU A 54 -10.35 -4.58 32.22
C LEU A 54 -10.61 -3.40 31.25
N SER A 55 -11.85 -2.87 31.23
CA SER A 55 -12.19 -1.66 30.46
C SER A 55 -11.33 -0.47 30.86
N GLY A 56 -11.19 -0.23 32.18
CA GLY A 56 -10.32 0.84 32.67
C GLY A 56 -8.87 0.67 32.23
N ILE A 57 -8.32 -0.54 32.34
CA ILE A 57 -6.96 -0.85 31.88
C ILE A 57 -6.81 -0.63 30.36
N LEU A 58 -7.76 -1.11 29.57
CA LEU A 58 -7.72 -0.97 28.10
C LEU A 58 -7.86 0.48 27.66
N VAL A 59 -8.72 1.26 28.31
CA VAL A 59 -8.87 2.70 28.03
C VAL A 59 -7.57 3.45 28.37
N LEU A 60 -6.94 3.18 29.51
CA LEU A 60 -5.64 3.77 29.85
C LEU A 60 -4.55 3.37 28.86
N ARG A 61 -4.52 2.11 28.43
CA ARG A 61 -3.59 1.63 27.39
C ARG A 61 -3.82 2.30 26.05
N LEU A 62 -5.09 2.46 25.64
CA LEU A 62 -5.46 3.20 24.42
C LEU A 62 -5.02 4.67 24.51
N TYR A 63 -5.28 5.30 25.65
CA TYR A 63 -4.87 6.68 25.90
C TYR A 63 -3.35 6.85 25.74
N ALA A 64 -2.58 5.96 26.35
CA ALA A 64 -1.11 5.97 26.33
C ALA A 64 -0.49 5.50 25.00
N SER A 65 -1.30 5.02 24.03
CA SER A 65 -0.74 4.56 22.74
C SER A 65 -0.46 5.73 21.80
N ASP A 66 0.46 5.57 20.86
CA ASP A 66 0.86 6.59 19.86
C ASP A 66 -0.12 6.78 18.69
N LYS A 67 -1.28 6.09 18.73
CA LYS A 67 -2.31 6.19 17.69
C LYS A 67 -2.98 7.57 17.73
N THR A 68 -3.46 8.04 16.58
CA THR A 68 -4.22 9.29 16.46
C THR A 68 -5.53 9.24 17.25
N SER A 69 -6.01 10.41 17.68
CA SER A 69 -7.24 10.54 18.47
C SER A 69 -8.45 9.94 17.73
N SER A 70 -8.54 10.14 16.42
CA SER A 70 -9.59 9.59 15.56
C SER A 70 -9.64 8.06 15.56
N MET A 71 -8.50 7.38 15.73
CA MET A 71 -8.42 5.93 15.85
C MET A 71 -8.74 5.41 17.26
N LYS A 72 -8.41 6.20 18.31
CA LYS A 72 -8.62 5.80 19.72
C LYS A 72 -10.06 6.00 20.17
N MET A 73 -10.66 7.16 19.84
CA MET A 73 -11.95 7.59 20.37
C MET A 73 -13.09 6.59 20.12
N PRO A 74 -13.28 6.01 18.93
CA PRO A 74 -14.34 5.01 18.71
C PRO A 74 -14.21 3.81 19.65
N TRP A 75 -13.00 3.32 19.90
CA TRP A 75 -12.75 2.22 20.81
C TRP A 75 -13.00 2.61 22.27
N VAL A 76 -12.55 3.78 22.70
CA VAL A 76 -12.78 4.30 24.05
C VAL A 76 -14.28 4.43 24.31
N ILE A 77 -15.03 5.03 23.37
CA ILE A 77 -16.49 5.19 23.47
C ILE A 77 -17.16 3.82 23.55
N LEU A 78 -16.81 2.90 22.66
CA LEU A 78 -17.41 1.56 22.62
C LEU A 78 -17.17 0.78 23.92
N ILE A 79 -15.93 0.81 24.44
CA ILE A 79 -15.53 0.13 25.68
C ILE A 79 -16.25 0.74 26.89
N LEU A 80 -16.42 2.06 26.95
CA LEU A 80 -17.05 2.73 28.08
C LEU A 80 -18.59 2.59 28.09
N ILE A 81 -19.24 2.66 26.91
CA ILE A 81 -20.69 2.54 26.80
C ILE A 81 -21.14 1.06 26.91
N PHE A 82 -20.42 0.15 26.28
CA PHE A 82 -20.72 -1.26 26.23
C PHE A 82 -19.52 -2.10 26.71
N PRO A 83 -19.21 -2.14 28.01
CA PRO A 83 -17.97 -2.73 28.51
C PRO A 83 -17.73 -4.16 28.03
N ILE A 84 -18.70 -5.05 28.15
CA ILE A 84 -18.57 -6.46 27.77
C ILE A 84 -18.34 -6.60 26.26
N MET A 85 -19.19 -5.95 25.46
CA MET A 85 -19.10 -6.01 23.99
C MET A 85 -17.87 -5.25 23.47
N GLY A 86 -17.61 -4.05 24.02
CA GLY A 86 -16.49 -3.22 23.62
C GLY A 86 -15.14 -3.87 23.93
N VAL A 87 -15.00 -4.46 25.12
CA VAL A 87 -13.80 -5.23 25.49
C VAL A 87 -13.66 -6.44 24.58
N GLY A 88 -14.75 -7.21 24.40
CA GLY A 88 -14.73 -8.39 23.51
C GLY A 88 -14.33 -8.05 22.10
N LEU A 89 -14.95 -7.04 21.49
CA LEU A 89 -14.61 -6.59 20.15
C LEU A 89 -13.18 -6.00 20.07
N TYR A 90 -12.75 -5.26 21.09
CA TYR A 90 -11.38 -4.74 21.11
C TYR A 90 -10.34 -5.84 21.23
N LEU A 91 -10.58 -6.88 22.03
CA LEU A 91 -9.67 -8.03 22.12
C LEU A 91 -9.65 -8.85 20.82
N LEU A 92 -10.79 -8.96 20.14
CA LEU A 92 -10.90 -9.68 18.87
C LEU A 92 -10.35 -8.88 17.67
N ILE A 93 -10.65 -7.58 17.61
CA ILE A 93 -10.38 -6.73 16.44
C ILE A 93 -9.28 -5.71 16.72
N GLY A 94 -9.26 -5.11 17.89
CA GLY A 94 -8.35 -4.02 18.25
C GLY A 94 -6.93 -4.45 18.59
N LEU A 95 -6.76 -5.67 19.10
CA LEU A 95 -5.45 -6.26 19.37
C LEU A 95 -4.97 -6.98 18.11
N ASN A 96 -4.30 -6.26 17.24
CA ASN A 96 -3.75 -6.76 15.98
C ASN A 96 -2.60 -7.78 16.18
N GLY A 97 -2.85 -8.90 16.85
CA GLY A 97 -1.84 -9.93 17.10
C GLY A 97 -1.21 -10.54 15.82
N GLY A 98 -1.97 -10.59 14.73
CA GLY A 98 -1.42 -11.06 13.46
C GLY A 98 -0.55 -10.02 12.74
N THR A 99 -0.76 -8.70 12.96
CA THR A 99 0.16 -7.66 12.47
C THR A 99 1.53 -7.76 13.13
N HIS A 100 1.64 -8.27 14.35
CA HIS A 100 2.92 -8.37 15.04
C HIS A 100 3.92 -9.23 14.25
N LYS A 101 3.52 -10.42 13.81
CA LYS A 101 4.38 -11.29 12.99
C LYS A 101 4.74 -10.68 11.64
N MET A 102 3.83 -9.93 11.04
CA MET A 102 4.09 -9.25 9.78
C MET A 102 5.04 -8.07 9.99
N ARG A 103 4.87 -7.29 11.07
CA ARG A 103 5.78 -6.22 11.46
C ARG A 103 7.20 -6.74 11.75
N GLU A 104 7.32 -7.84 12.48
CA GLU A 104 8.62 -8.46 12.74
C GLU A 104 9.31 -8.88 11.44
N ARG A 105 8.57 -9.50 10.51
CA ARG A 105 9.12 -9.87 9.20
C ARG A 105 9.50 -8.65 8.38
N TYR A 106 8.65 -7.63 8.36
CA TYR A 106 8.93 -6.38 7.66
C TYR A 106 10.20 -5.75 8.19
N ALA A 107 10.32 -5.57 9.51
CA ALA A 107 11.52 -5.03 10.15
C ALA A 107 12.79 -5.89 9.90
N GLU A 108 12.66 -7.22 9.85
CA GLU A 108 13.77 -8.11 9.48
C GLU A 108 14.25 -7.84 8.05
N ILE A 109 13.33 -7.67 7.11
CA ILE A 109 13.65 -7.40 5.70
C ILE A 109 14.22 -6.00 5.52
N ASP A 110 13.62 -4.98 6.16
CA ASP A 110 14.12 -3.60 6.16
C ASP A 110 15.56 -3.50 6.66
N SER A 111 15.88 -4.22 7.73
CA SER A 111 17.24 -4.24 8.26
C SER A 111 18.30 -4.76 7.27
N LYS A 112 17.87 -5.48 6.22
CA LYS A 112 18.73 -6.00 5.15
C LYS A 112 18.73 -5.11 3.91
N LEU A 113 17.57 -4.57 3.55
CA LEU A 113 17.38 -3.82 2.29
C LEU A 113 17.74 -2.34 2.42
N LEU A 114 17.28 -1.66 3.45
CA LEU A 114 17.52 -0.22 3.62
C LEU A 114 19.02 0.14 3.68
N PRO A 115 19.90 -0.65 4.34
CA PRO A 115 21.34 -0.39 4.30
C PRO A 115 22.00 -0.57 2.94
N MET A 116 21.30 -1.17 1.95
CA MET A 116 21.80 -1.30 0.58
C MET A 116 21.58 -0.03 -0.25
N LEU A 117 20.70 0.87 0.23
CA LEU A 117 20.53 2.19 -0.40
C LEU A 117 21.74 3.08 -0.09
N PRO A 118 22.15 3.96 -1.02
CA PRO A 118 23.33 4.81 -0.83
C PRO A 118 23.07 5.89 0.24
N ASP A 119 24.08 6.20 1.03
CA ASP A 119 24.04 7.37 1.91
C ASP A 119 24.42 8.64 1.12
N ASN A 120 23.44 9.32 0.57
CA ASN A 120 23.60 10.49 -0.29
C ASN A 120 23.71 11.81 0.48
N GLN A 121 24.56 11.89 1.52
CA GLN A 121 24.72 13.10 2.36
C GLN A 121 25.15 14.33 1.58
N GLU A 122 25.95 14.17 0.54
CA GLU A 122 26.34 15.28 -0.34
C GLU A 122 25.12 15.83 -1.09
N CYS A 123 24.25 14.96 -1.60
CA CYS A 123 23.01 15.35 -2.27
C CYS A 123 22.06 16.07 -1.29
N LEU A 124 21.93 15.55 -0.07
CA LEU A 124 21.16 16.16 0.99
C LEU A 124 21.69 17.55 1.40
N SER A 125 22.99 17.72 1.45
CA SER A 125 23.64 19.02 1.74
C SER A 125 23.35 20.03 0.63
N ARG A 126 23.44 19.61 -0.63
CA ARG A 126 23.16 20.45 -1.81
C ARG A 126 21.71 20.93 -1.85
N ILE A 127 20.72 20.11 -1.54
CA ILE A 127 19.33 20.57 -1.51
C ILE A 127 19.07 21.49 -0.33
N LYS A 128 19.68 21.27 0.83
CA LYS A 128 19.60 22.18 1.97
C LYS A 128 20.12 23.58 1.64
N GLU A 129 21.21 23.64 0.88
CA GLU A 129 21.80 24.91 0.45
C GLU A 129 20.95 25.61 -0.62
N LYS A 130 20.47 24.86 -1.63
CA LYS A 130 19.71 25.42 -2.75
C LYS A 130 18.26 25.77 -2.37
N ILE A 131 17.58 24.89 -1.63
CA ILE A 131 16.16 25.00 -1.28
C ILE A 131 15.99 24.52 0.17
N PRO A 132 16.31 25.36 1.18
CA PRO A 132 16.33 24.96 2.58
C PRO A 132 15.03 24.30 3.07
N LYS A 133 13.87 24.80 2.60
CA LYS A 133 12.56 24.25 2.96
C LYS A 133 12.39 22.81 2.49
N ALA A 134 12.76 22.51 1.25
CA ALA A 134 12.75 21.15 0.69
C ALA A 134 13.83 20.27 1.34
N GLY A 135 15.01 20.85 1.64
CA GLY A 135 16.09 20.16 2.34
C GLY A 135 15.71 19.69 3.75
N ASN A 136 14.84 20.44 4.45
CA ASN A 136 14.32 20.01 5.74
C ASN A 136 13.37 18.80 5.61
N ILE A 137 12.49 18.80 4.59
CA ILE A 137 11.61 17.67 4.29
C ILE A 137 12.46 16.44 3.91
N ALA A 138 13.44 16.62 3.02
CA ALA A 138 14.34 15.55 2.62
C ALA A 138 15.11 14.94 3.79
N SER A 139 15.56 15.79 4.73
CA SER A 139 16.23 15.33 5.96
C SER A 139 15.30 14.54 6.86
N TYR A 140 14.04 14.95 6.97
CA TYR A 140 13.03 14.23 7.74
C TYR A 140 12.79 12.83 7.15
N ILE A 141 12.53 12.75 5.83
CA ILE A 141 12.34 11.49 5.13
C ILE A 141 13.54 10.56 5.34
N GLN A 142 14.75 11.03 5.04
CA GLN A 142 15.95 10.19 5.14
C GLN A 142 16.21 9.70 6.56
N ARG A 143 15.95 10.53 7.58
CA ARG A 143 16.18 10.15 8.98
C ARG A 143 15.14 9.15 9.52
N ASN A 144 13.88 9.27 9.11
CA ASN A 144 12.79 8.51 9.69
C ASN A 144 12.36 7.31 8.85
N SER A 145 12.62 7.34 7.53
CA SER A 145 12.30 6.22 6.63
C SER A 145 13.51 5.62 5.91
N TRP A 146 14.71 6.16 6.14
CA TRP A 146 15.99 5.69 5.54
C TRP A 146 16.08 5.84 4.02
N TYR A 147 15.07 6.36 3.34
CA TYR A 147 15.09 6.59 1.91
C TYR A 147 15.92 7.82 1.55
N PRO A 148 17.01 7.69 0.79
CA PRO A 148 17.90 8.79 0.45
C PRO A 148 17.33 9.68 -0.65
N ILE A 149 17.89 10.89 -0.76
CA ILE A 149 17.62 11.80 -1.86
C ILE A 149 18.64 11.57 -2.98
N TYR A 150 18.20 11.73 -4.23
CA TYR A 150 19.01 11.52 -5.44
C TYR A 150 19.00 12.74 -6.34
N GLN A 151 20.05 12.86 -7.19
CA GLN A 151 20.12 13.83 -8.28
C GLN A 151 20.27 13.18 -9.65
N ASN A 152 21.01 12.05 -9.74
CA ASN A 152 21.26 11.35 -11.00
C ASN A 152 20.02 10.56 -11.45
N THR A 153 18.93 11.28 -11.72
CA THR A 153 17.65 10.66 -12.10
C THR A 153 16.86 11.63 -12.97
N ASP A 154 16.45 11.18 -14.14
CA ASP A 154 15.51 11.88 -15.00
C ASP A 154 14.07 11.51 -14.68
N ILE A 155 13.17 12.50 -14.76
CA ILE A 155 11.76 12.38 -14.47
C ILE A 155 10.94 12.73 -15.69
N LYS A 156 9.94 11.89 -16.00
CA LYS A 156 8.90 12.23 -16.96
C LYS A 156 7.55 12.15 -16.26
N TYR A 157 6.84 13.26 -16.22
CA TYR A 157 5.48 13.36 -15.69
C TYR A 157 4.47 13.08 -16.79
N PHE A 158 3.42 12.34 -16.45
CA PHE A 158 2.27 12.07 -17.30
C PHE A 158 1.03 12.68 -16.65
N ASP A 159 0.40 13.59 -17.36
CA ASP A 159 -0.83 14.26 -16.94
C ASP A 159 -2.09 13.40 -17.14
N GLU A 160 -1.94 12.26 -17.83
CA GLU A 160 -2.99 11.29 -18.10
C GLU A 160 -2.45 9.86 -17.91
N ALA A 161 -3.26 8.99 -17.27
CA ALA A 161 -2.90 7.60 -17.02
C ALA A 161 -2.60 6.81 -18.31
N VAL A 162 -3.33 7.09 -19.41
CA VAL A 162 -3.13 6.42 -20.71
C VAL A 162 -1.71 6.63 -21.21
N LYS A 163 -1.18 7.86 -21.15
CA LYS A 163 0.19 8.16 -21.58
C LYS A 163 1.22 7.45 -20.70
N GLY A 164 0.90 7.32 -19.40
CA GLY A 164 1.71 6.55 -18.47
C GLY A 164 1.74 5.06 -18.82
N LEU A 165 0.59 4.47 -19.16
CA LEU A 165 0.48 3.07 -19.56
C LEU A 165 1.24 2.79 -20.87
N GLU A 166 1.10 3.66 -21.87
CA GLU A 166 1.81 3.54 -23.15
C GLU A 166 3.32 3.53 -22.93
N ALA A 167 3.83 4.49 -22.16
CA ALA A 167 5.26 4.55 -21.82
C ALA A 167 5.71 3.34 -20.99
N GLN A 168 4.86 2.83 -20.12
CA GLN A 168 5.15 1.65 -19.33
C GLN A 168 5.26 0.39 -20.21
N LEU A 169 4.35 0.21 -21.16
CA LEU A 169 4.40 -0.90 -22.13
C LEU A 169 5.69 -0.86 -22.97
N GLU A 170 6.10 0.34 -23.43
CA GLU A 170 7.34 0.51 -24.17
C GLU A 170 8.57 0.11 -23.36
N GLU A 171 8.63 0.47 -22.07
CA GLU A 171 9.77 0.14 -21.21
C GLU A 171 9.74 -1.34 -20.77
N LEU A 172 8.57 -1.90 -20.48
CA LEU A 172 8.41 -3.33 -20.18
C LEU A 172 8.96 -4.21 -21.31
N ALA A 173 8.68 -3.83 -22.56
CA ALA A 173 9.17 -4.56 -23.74
C ALA A 173 10.70 -4.57 -23.87
N LYS A 174 11.42 -3.65 -23.22
CA LYS A 174 12.89 -3.54 -23.23
C LYS A 174 13.58 -4.29 -22.08
N ALA A 175 12.82 -4.81 -21.12
CA ALA A 175 13.35 -5.49 -19.95
C ALA A 175 14.25 -6.66 -20.30
N GLN A 176 15.38 -6.80 -19.57
CA GLN A 176 16.40 -7.83 -19.82
C GLN A 176 16.69 -8.71 -18.61
N LYS A 177 16.45 -8.23 -17.38
CA LYS A 177 16.80 -8.94 -16.15
C LYS A 177 15.57 -9.27 -15.32
N PHE A 178 14.83 -8.24 -14.90
CA PHE A 178 13.63 -8.42 -14.08
C PHE A 178 12.60 -7.32 -14.25
N ILE A 179 11.34 -7.66 -13.98
CA ILE A 179 10.20 -6.75 -13.90
C ILE A 179 9.49 -7.01 -12.57
N PHE A 180 9.29 -5.95 -11.78
CA PHE A 180 8.51 -5.97 -10.55
C PHE A 180 7.32 -5.03 -10.68
N MET A 181 6.13 -5.53 -10.35
CA MET A 181 4.89 -4.77 -10.41
C MET A 181 4.09 -4.95 -9.12
N GLU A 182 3.76 -3.85 -8.46
CA GLU A 182 2.97 -3.79 -7.22
C GLU A 182 1.81 -2.82 -7.43
N TYR A 183 0.58 -3.31 -7.32
CA TYR A 183 -0.62 -2.51 -7.55
C TYR A 183 -1.72 -2.86 -6.56
N HIS A 184 -2.44 -1.83 -6.08
CA HIS A 184 -3.59 -2.06 -5.22
C HIS A 184 -4.69 -2.86 -5.93
N ALA A 185 -5.01 -2.48 -7.17
CA ALA A 185 -6.04 -3.16 -7.94
C ALA A 185 -5.54 -3.55 -9.33
N ILE A 186 -5.81 -4.79 -9.71
CA ILE A 186 -5.64 -5.32 -11.07
C ILE A 186 -7.00 -5.84 -11.52
N GLU A 187 -7.46 -5.40 -12.69
CA GLU A 187 -8.64 -5.92 -13.37
C GLU A 187 -8.20 -6.83 -14.51
N ASP A 188 -8.71 -8.07 -14.54
CA ASP A 188 -8.47 -9.00 -15.66
C ASP A 188 -9.27 -8.55 -16.90
N ALA A 189 -8.84 -7.42 -17.50
CA ALA A 189 -9.48 -6.73 -18.59
C ALA A 189 -8.44 -6.10 -19.55
N GLU A 190 -8.87 -5.27 -20.51
CA GLU A 190 -8.05 -4.79 -21.64
C GLU A 190 -6.71 -4.16 -21.22
N ALA A 191 -6.71 -3.29 -20.21
CA ALA A 191 -5.48 -2.63 -19.77
C ALA A 191 -4.46 -3.64 -19.23
N TRP A 192 -4.91 -4.60 -18.40
CA TRP A 192 -4.05 -5.65 -17.88
C TRP A 192 -3.59 -6.60 -18.98
N HIS A 193 -4.46 -6.99 -19.92
CA HIS A 193 -4.11 -7.91 -21.00
C HIS A 193 -2.98 -7.35 -21.86
N LYS A 194 -2.97 -6.07 -22.17
CA LYS A 194 -1.85 -5.41 -22.88
C LYS A 194 -0.52 -5.55 -22.12
N ILE A 195 -0.55 -5.40 -20.81
CA ILE A 195 0.63 -5.60 -19.96
C ILE A 195 0.99 -7.08 -19.93
N GLN A 196 0.04 -7.98 -19.68
CA GLN A 196 0.26 -9.42 -19.58
C GLN A 196 0.92 -9.96 -20.84
N ASP A 197 0.48 -9.54 -22.04
CA ASP A 197 1.07 -9.98 -23.31
C ASP A 197 2.58 -9.65 -23.38
N VAL A 198 2.96 -8.45 -22.97
CA VAL A 198 4.38 -8.05 -22.92
C VAL A 198 5.13 -8.83 -21.84
N LEU A 199 4.54 -9.04 -20.65
CA LEU A 199 5.17 -9.82 -19.59
C LEU A 199 5.42 -11.27 -20.02
N GLU A 200 4.48 -11.90 -20.72
CA GLU A 200 4.63 -13.27 -21.25
C GLU A 200 5.79 -13.36 -22.26
N GLU A 201 5.95 -12.36 -23.13
CA GLU A 201 7.08 -12.30 -24.04
C GLU A 201 8.42 -12.16 -23.28
N ARG A 202 8.45 -11.35 -22.23
CA ARG A 202 9.66 -11.17 -21.41
C ARG A 202 10.00 -12.43 -20.61
N VAL A 203 9.01 -13.13 -20.05
CA VAL A 203 9.22 -14.44 -19.40
C VAL A 203 9.83 -15.44 -20.38
N LYS A 204 9.30 -15.53 -21.61
CA LYS A 204 9.87 -16.40 -22.67
C LYS A 204 11.29 -16.02 -23.04
N ALA A 205 11.66 -14.73 -22.88
CA ALA A 205 13.02 -14.23 -23.08
C ALA A 205 13.95 -14.46 -21.86
N GLY A 206 13.47 -15.06 -20.79
CA GLY A 206 14.23 -15.37 -19.57
C GLY A 206 14.27 -14.25 -18.53
N VAL A 207 13.41 -13.22 -18.65
CA VAL A 207 13.27 -12.13 -17.68
C VAL A 207 12.49 -12.64 -16.47
N GLU A 208 12.97 -12.36 -15.26
CA GLU A 208 12.25 -12.64 -14.02
C GLU A 208 11.08 -11.64 -13.86
N VAL A 209 9.84 -12.12 -13.78
CA VAL A 209 8.65 -11.27 -13.64
C VAL A 209 7.94 -11.57 -12.34
N ARG A 210 7.69 -10.52 -11.54
CA ARG A 210 6.94 -10.58 -10.29
C ARG A 210 5.78 -9.61 -10.30
N VAL A 211 4.60 -10.11 -9.94
CA VAL A 211 3.37 -9.30 -9.80
C VAL A 211 2.83 -9.45 -8.39
N PHE A 212 2.54 -8.32 -7.77
CA PHE A 212 2.03 -8.23 -6.41
C PHE A 212 0.78 -7.35 -6.38
N TYR A 213 -0.30 -7.79 -5.73
CA TYR A 213 -1.53 -7.02 -5.66
C TYR A 213 -2.25 -7.18 -4.32
N ASP A 214 -3.09 -6.18 -3.98
CA ASP A 214 -3.97 -6.25 -2.81
C ASP A 214 -5.27 -7.01 -3.14
N ASP A 215 -5.62 -8.00 -2.31
CA ASP A 215 -6.81 -8.83 -2.55
C ASP A 215 -8.11 -8.03 -2.48
N MET A 216 -8.24 -7.10 -1.52
CA MET A 216 -9.44 -6.27 -1.41
C MET A 216 -9.59 -5.28 -2.55
N GLY A 217 -8.48 -4.66 -2.97
CA GLY A 217 -8.47 -3.77 -4.13
C GLY A 217 -8.88 -4.47 -5.42
N SER A 218 -8.58 -5.76 -5.53
CA SER A 218 -8.85 -6.56 -6.74
C SER A 218 -10.07 -7.48 -6.63
N ILE A 219 -10.78 -7.51 -5.50
CA ILE A 219 -11.81 -8.52 -5.18
C ILE A 219 -12.97 -8.58 -6.18
N GLY A 220 -13.30 -7.46 -6.82
CA GLY A 220 -14.34 -7.36 -7.84
C GLY A 220 -13.84 -7.51 -9.28
N PHE A 221 -12.52 -7.53 -9.48
CA PHE A 221 -11.87 -7.36 -10.77
C PHE A 221 -11.19 -8.61 -11.30
N ILE A 222 -10.76 -9.53 -10.42
CA ILE A 222 -10.09 -10.77 -10.80
C ILE A 222 -10.77 -11.99 -10.20
N ASN A 223 -10.52 -13.16 -10.81
CA ASN A 223 -11.00 -14.44 -10.31
C ASN A 223 -10.02 -15.03 -9.30
N THR A 224 -10.48 -15.99 -8.49
CA THR A 224 -9.69 -16.66 -7.44
C THR A 224 -8.54 -17.53 -7.99
N ASP A 225 -8.52 -17.80 -9.29
CA ASP A 225 -7.49 -18.56 -9.99
C ASP A 225 -6.44 -17.67 -10.68
N PHE A 226 -6.54 -16.35 -10.53
CA PHE A 226 -5.61 -15.40 -11.17
C PHE A 226 -4.15 -15.70 -10.85
N VAL A 227 -3.82 -15.97 -9.58
CA VAL A 227 -2.44 -16.34 -9.18
C VAL A 227 -1.99 -17.59 -9.93
N LYS A 228 -2.85 -18.63 -9.99
CA LYS A 228 -2.52 -19.88 -10.72
C LYS A 228 -2.31 -19.63 -12.21
N LYS A 229 -3.12 -18.72 -12.80
CA LYS A 229 -2.97 -18.31 -14.20
C LYS A 229 -1.61 -17.65 -14.42
N MET A 230 -1.22 -16.69 -13.56
CA MET A 230 0.08 -16.02 -13.65
C MET A 230 1.25 -17.00 -13.49
N GLU A 231 1.22 -17.83 -12.47
CA GLU A 231 2.28 -18.84 -12.24
C GLU A 231 2.39 -19.83 -13.41
N SER A 232 1.27 -20.20 -14.04
CA SER A 232 1.27 -21.14 -15.20
C SER A 232 1.96 -20.60 -16.44
N ILE A 233 2.08 -19.28 -16.56
CA ILE A 233 2.80 -18.60 -17.66
C ILE A 233 4.19 -18.12 -17.25
N GLY A 234 4.64 -18.48 -16.03
CA GLY A 234 5.97 -18.17 -15.51
C GLY A 234 6.10 -16.80 -14.83
N ILE A 235 4.98 -16.14 -14.53
CA ILE A 235 4.95 -14.90 -13.77
C ILE A 235 4.76 -15.23 -12.30
N HIS A 236 5.74 -14.91 -11.45
CA HIS A 236 5.59 -15.07 -10.00
C HIS A 236 4.57 -14.08 -9.46
N CYS A 237 3.52 -14.61 -8.80
CA CYS A 237 2.41 -13.78 -8.35
C CYS A 237 2.14 -13.96 -6.84
N ARG A 238 2.09 -12.86 -6.10
CA ARG A 238 1.75 -12.83 -4.67
C ARG A 238 0.58 -11.89 -4.39
N VAL A 239 -0.13 -12.19 -3.32
CA VAL A 239 -1.32 -11.44 -2.90
C VAL A 239 -1.09 -10.85 -1.52
N PHE A 240 -1.33 -9.55 -1.39
CA PHE A 240 -1.33 -8.89 -0.08
C PHE A 240 -2.63 -9.16 0.65
N ASN A 241 -2.50 -9.61 1.89
CA ASN A 241 -3.58 -9.77 2.86
C ASN A 241 -4.85 -10.38 2.25
N PRO A 242 -4.81 -11.67 1.84
CA PRO A 242 -5.94 -12.36 1.23
C PRO A 242 -7.18 -12.26 2.12
N PHE A 243 -8.30 -11.86 1.55
CA PHE A 243 -9.57 -11.80 2.26
C PHE A 243 -10.14 -13.21 2.41
N LEU A 244 -9.87 -13.82 3.55
CA LEU A 244 -10.48 -15.09 3.95
C LEU A 244 -11.73 -14.79 4.80
N PRO A 245 -12.88 -15.38 4.46
CA PRO A 245 -14.06 -15.29 5.29
C PRO A 245 -13.80 -15.93 6.65
N GLY A 246 -13.93 -15.18 7.72
CA GLY A 246 -13.64 -15.60 9.10
C GLY A 246 -12.95 -14.48 9.88
N LEU A 247 -12.30 -14.83 10.99
CA LEU A 247 -11.62 -13.90 11.92
C LEU A 247 -10.39 -13.19 11.31
N ASN A 248 -10.44 -12.78 10.04
CA ASN A 248 -9.33 -12.05 9.45
C ASN A 248 -9.46 -10.55 9.75
N LEU A 249 -8.89 -10.14 10.86
CA LEU A 249 -9.00 -8.83 11.50
C LEU A 249 -8.10 -7.75 10.89
N PHE A 250 -7.44 -8.07 9.76
CA PHE A 250 -6.51 -7.18 9.07
C PHE A 250 -7.14 -6.37 7.93
N LEU A 251 -8.46 -6.23 7.91
CA LEU A 251 -9.19 -5.54 6.84
C LEU A 251 -8.67 -4.10 6.59
N ASN A 252 -8.15 -3.44 7.61
CA ASN A 252 -7.69 -2.05 7.53
C ASN A 252 -6.27 -1.89 6.99
N ASN A 253 -5.44 -2.94 7.01
CA ASN A 253 -4.10 -2.88 6.45
C ASN A 253 -4.18 -3.30 4.98
N ARG A 254 -4.08 -2.31 4.08
CA ARG A 254 -4.14 -2.50 2.64
C ARG A 254 -2.87 -1.97 2.00
N ASP A 255 -2.41 -2.67 0.98
CA ASP A 255 -1.38 -2.14 0.11
C ASP A 255 -2.03 -1.23 -0.94
N HIS A 256 -1.63 0.04 -0.96
CA HIS A 256 -2.18 1.03 -1.89
C HIS A 256 -1.12 1.60 -2.84
N ARG A 257 0.04 0.95 -2.92
CA ARG A 257 1.14 1.35 -3.79
C ARG A 257 0.83 1.03 -5.25
N LYS A 258 1.44 1.76 -6.16
CA LYS A 258 1.43 1.54 -7.61
C LYS A 258 2.86 1.72 -8.07
N ILE A 259 3.57 0.62 -8.22
CA ILE A 259 4.99 0.60 -8.55
C ILE A 259 5.23 -0.36 -9.70
N THR A 260 6.00 0.07 -10.69
CA THR A 260 6.63 -0.82 -11.65
C THR A 260 8.11 -0.53 -11.69
N VAL A 261 8.94 -1.56 -11.55
CA VAL A 261 10.39 -1.48 -11.67
C VAL A 261 10.84 -2.40 -12.80
N ILE A 262 11.69 -1.87 -13.67
CA ILE A 262 12.23 -2.57 -14.82
C ILE A 262 13.75 -2.53 -14.73
N ASP A 263 14.36 -3.70 -14.55
CA ASP A 263 15.82 -3.91 -14.44
C ASP A 263 16.50 -3.08 -13.35
N GLY A 264 15.77 -2.46 -12.42
CA GLY A 264 16.31 -1.49 -11.44
C GLY A 264 16.79 -0.17 -12.06
N LYS A 265 16.50 0.06 -13.33
CA LYS A 265 16.93 1.23 -14.11
C LYS A 265 15.79 2.21 -14.38
N VAL A 266 14.61 1.69 -14.71
CA VAL A 266 13.40 2.47 -14.98
C VAL A 266 12.35 2.10 -13.96
N GLY A 267 11.68 3.11 -13.40
CA GLY A 267 10.60 2.94 -12.45
C GLY A 267 9.39 3.79 -12.80
N PHE A 268 8.18 3.28 -12.51
CA PHE A 268 6.94 4.02 -12.63
C PHE A 268 6.22 4.04 -11.29
N THR A 269 5.61 5.16 -10.97
CA THR A 269 4.65 5.29 -9.86
C THR A 269 3.61 6.34 -10.21
N GLY A 270 2.45 6.29 -9.52
CA GLY A 270 1.36 7.23 -9.79
C GLY A 270 0.10 6.89 -9.02
N GLY A 271 -1.02 7.50 -9.40
CA GLY A 271 -2.31 7.27 -8.78
C GLY A 271 -3.12 6.13 -9.39
N TYR A 272 -2.91 5.80 -10.66
CA TYR A 272 -3.70 4.82 -11.40
C TYR A 272 -3.39 3.37 -11.04
N ASN A 273 -4.46 2.56 -10.93
CA ASN A 273 -4.37 1.10 -10.86
C ASN A 273 -4.45 0.48 -12.26
N LEU A 274 -4.25 -0.83 -12.35
CA LEU A 274 -4.32 -1.57 -13.61
C LEU A 274 -5.76 -2.07 -13.88
N ALA A 275 -6.70 -1.13 -13.97
CA ALA A 275 -8.09 -1.39 -14.30
C ALA A 275 -8.57 -0.43 -15.39
N ASN A 276 -9.50 -0.90 -16.23
CA ASN A 276 -9.95 -0.21 -17.43
C ASN A 276 -10.47 1.22 -17.18
N GLU A 277 -11.08 1.47 -16.04
CA GLU A 277 -11.62 2.78 -15.66
C GLU A 277 -10.54 3.86 -15.55
N TYR A 278 -9.34 3.53 -15.06
CA TYR A 278 -8.24 4.48 -14.90
C TYR A 278 -7.70 4.98 -16.25
N PHE A 279 -7.85 4.18 -17.28
CA PHE A 279 -7.37 4.48 -18.64
C PHE A 279 -8.52 4.93 -19.58
N ASN A 280 -9.69 5.19 -19.02
CA ASN A 280 -10.88 5.57 -19.79
C ASN A 280 -11.27 4.57 -20.88
N TYR A 281 -10.98 3.28 -20.69
CA TYR A 281 -11.51 2.20 -21.54
C TYR A 281 -12.96 1.86 -21.17
N THR A 282 -13.32 2.12 -19.91
CA THR A 282 -14.70 2.10 -19.40
C THR A 282 -14.94 3.36 -18.55
N HIS A 283 -16.21 3.76 -18.42
CA HIS A 283 -16.59 5.02 -17.74
C HIS A 283 -17.65 4.81 -16.65
N PRO A 284 -17.40 3.95 -15.63
CA PRO A 284 -18.40 3.70 -14.59
C PRO A 284 -18.72 4.95 -13.75
N TYR A 285 -17.76 5.89 -13.66
CA TYR A 285 -17.84 7.14 -12.88
C TYR A 285 -17.65 8.39 -13.75
N GLY A 286 -17.75 8.27 -15.08
CA GLY A 286 -17.41 9.33 -16.01
C GLY A 286 -15.95 9.28 -16.46
N GLN A 287 -15.42 10.38 -16.96
CA GLN A 287 -14.02 10.48 -17.38
C GLN A 287 -13.10 10.48 -16.16
N TRP A 288 -12.17 9.53 -16.10
CA TRP A 288 -11.18 9.43 -15.04
C TRP A 288 -9.95 10.27 -15.37
N LYS A 289 -9.49 11.04 -14.37
CA LYS A 289 -8.25 11.84 -14.47
C LYS A 289 -7.28 11.32 -13.42
N ASP A 290 -6.17 10.78 -13.88
CA ASP A 290 -5.07 10.34 -13.02
C ASP A 290 -3.72 10.66 -13.64
N THR A 291 -2.67 10.63 -12.82
CA THR A 291 -1.33 11.05 -13.21
C THR A 291 -0.30 9.99 -12.84
N GLY A 292 0.85 10.03 -13.52
CA GLY A 292 1.96 9.15 -13.24
C GLY A 292 3.31 9.79 -13.47
N ILE A 293 4.35 9.13 -12.98
CA ILE A 293 5.74 9.54 -13.12
C ILE A 293 6.55 8.34 -13.60
N ARG A 294 7.44 8.56 -14.56
CA ARG A 294 8.52 7.67 -14.92
C ARG A 294 9.82 8.23 -14.37
N LEU A 295 10.59 7.41 -13.71
CA LEU A 295 11.95 7.68 -13.26
C LEU A 295 12.94 6.86 -14.09
N GLU A 296 14.10 7.44 -14.41
CA GLU A 296 15.23 6.71 -14.97
C GLU A 296 16.51 7.15 -14.27
N GLY A 297 17.25 6.21 -13.68
CA GLY A 297 18.47 6.46 -12.92
C GLY A 297 18.43 6.00 -11.48
N ASP A 298 19.27 6.59 -10.65
CA ASP A 298 19.62 6.08 -9.31
C ASP A 298 18.42 5.98 -8.33
N ALA A 299 17.45 6.88 -8.44
CA ALA A 299 16.27 6.89 -7.55
C ALA A 299 15.37 5.66 -7.71
N VAL A 300 15.50 4.90 -8.81
CA VAL A 300 14.75 3.64 -9.01
C VAL A 300 15.15 2.59 -7.99
N GLN A 301 16.34 2.69 -7.39
CA GLN A 301 16.75 1.79 -6.29
C GLN A 301 15.78 1.86 -5.11
N SER A 302 15.31 3.05 -4.74
CA SER A 302 14.30 3.19 -3.67
C SER A 302 12.99 2.47 -4.00
N LEU A 303 12.49 2.58 -5.25
CA LEU A 303 11.29 1.84 -5.68
C LEU A 303 11.54 0.32 -5.68
N THR A 304 12.75 -0.11 -6.05
CA THR A 304 13.14 -1.52 -6.02
C THR A 304 13.14 -2.08 -4.60
N VAL A 305 13.71 -1.34 -3.65
CA VAL A 305 13.71 -1.71 -2.22
C VAL A 305 12.28 -1.76 -1.70
N THR A 306 11.47 -0.74 -1.96
CA THR A 306 10.06 -0.69 -1.55
C THR A 306 9.26 -1.93 -2.00
N PHE A 307 9.43 -2.36 -3.26
CA PHE A 307 8.80 -3.57 -3.75
C PHE A 307 9.31 -4.83 -3.02
N LEU A 308 10.63 -4.95 -2.87
CA LEU A 308 11.24 -6.14 -2.26
C LEU A 308 10.89 -6.28 -0.77
N GLU A 309 10.72 -5.18 -0.04
CA GLU A 309 10.25 -5.17 1.35
C GLU A 309 8.90 -5.89 1.45
N MET A 310 7.91 -5.43 0.69
CA MET A 310 6.56 -6.00 0.75
C MET A 310 6.52 -7.41 0.17
N TRP A 311 7.18 -7.66 -0.94
CA TRP A 311 7.25 -8.98 -1.56
C TRP A 311 7.75 -10.05 -0.59
N ASN A 312 8.76 -9.75 0.22
CA ASN A 312 9.35 -10.68 1.16
C ASN A 312 8.65 -10.72 2.52
N ALA A 313 8.06 -9.59 2.98
CA ALA A 313 7.34 -9.56 4.25
C ALA A 313 6.03 -10.36 4.22
N VAL A 314 5.37 -10.44 3.06
CA VAL A 314 4.06 -11.13 2.90
C VAL A 314 4.19 -12.64 2.87
N SER A 315 5.32 -13.17 2.39
CA SER A 315 5.48 -14.62 2.21
C SER A 315 6.01 -15.34 3.46
N GLU A 316 5.82 -16.66 3.49
CA GLU A 316 6.52 -17.50 4.46
C GLU A 316 8.00 -17.64 4.08
N LYS A 317 8.87 -17.75 5.11
CA LYS A 317 10.35 -17.67 4.99
C LYS A 317 10.98 -18.54 3.90
N ALA A 318 10.35 -19.66 3.55
CA ALA A 318 10.93 -20.62 2.60
C ALA A 318 11.02 -20.11 1.14
N THR A 319 10.26 -19.08 0.79
CA THR A 319 10.19 -18.53 -0.58
C THR A 319 10.75 -17.11 -0.68
N ASN A 320 11.41 -16.62 0.37
CA ASN A 320 12.00 -15.30 0.38
C ASN A 320 13.34 -15.26 -0.35
N ASP A 321 13.66 -14.07 -0.87
CA ASP A 321 14.97 -13.81 -1.43
C ASP A 321 16.04 -13.92 -0.34
N THR A 322 17.15 -14.55 -0.69
CA THR A 322 18.33 -14.69 0.18
C THR A 322 19.45 -13.73 -0.22
N ASP A 323 19.43 -13.28 -1.48
CA ASP A 323 20.39 -12.32 -2.04
C ASP A 323 19.64 -11.21 -2.76
N PHE A 324 19.66 -10.02 -2.18
CA PHE A 324 19.05 -8.82 -2.75
C PHE A 324 19.99 -8.04 -3.68
N SER A 325 21.29 -8.32 -3.62
CA SER A 325 22.31 -7.58 -4.40
C SER A 325 22.08 -7.67 -5.90
N LYS A 326 21.49 -8.77 -6.36
CA LYS A 326 21.15 -8.99 -7.78
C LYS A 326 20.12 -8.00 -8.34
N TYR A 327 19.37 -7.30 -7.47
CA TYR A 327 18.34 -6.33 -7.85
C TYR A 327 18.77 -4.88 -7.64
N ILE A 328 19.77 -4.65 -6.79
CA ILE A 328 20.33 -3.33 -6.54
C ILE A 328 21.50 -3.12 -7.52
N ILE A 329 21.16 -2.68 -8.72
CA ILE A 329 22.11 -2.61 -9.82
C ILE A 329 22.54 -1.16 -10.05
N HIS A 330 23.84 -0.90 -10.08
CA HIS A 330 24.36 0.37 -10.54
C HIS A 330 24.51 0.36 -12.07
N TYR A 331 23.92 1.35 -12.71
CA TYR A 331 24.06 1.59 -14.14
C TYR A 331 24.96 2.80 -14.37
N ASP A 332 25.75 2.76 -15.44
CA ASP A 332 26.45 3.94 -15.95
C ASP A 332 25.43 4.85 -16.66
N TYR A 333 24.60 5.50 -15.84
CA TYR A 333 23.56 6.43 -16.28
C TYR A 333 23.92 7.85 -15.86
N LYS A 334 23.77 8.79 -16.78
CA LYS A 334 23.97 10.21 -16.51
C LYS A 334 22.69 10.96 -16.84
N ALA A 335 22.04 11.45 -15.80
CA ALA A 335 20.81 12.21 -15.93
C ALA A 335 21.06 13.53 -16.69
N GLN A 336 20.09 13.91 -17.51
CA GLN A 336 20.07 15.19 -18.22
C GLN A 336 19.48 16.31 -17.35
N GLN A 337 18.60 15.95 -16.41
CA GLN A 337 17.97 16.87 -15.48
C GLN A 337 18.84 17.07 -14.23
N THR A 338 18.74 18.26 -13.63
CA THR A 338 19.56 18.65 -12.46
C THR A 338 18.73 18.75 -11.18
N GLY A 339 17.52 18.21 -11.17
CA GLY A 339 16.59 18.22 -10.05
C GLY A 339 16.99 17.26 -8.93
N PHE A 340 16.17 17.24 -7.88
CA PHE A 340 16.29 16.30 -6.77
C PHE A 340 15.06 15.39 -6.74
N VAL A 341 15.28 14.13 -6.45
CA VAL A 341 14.24 13.09 -6.39
C VAL A 341 14.41 12.28 -5.12
N GLN A 342 13.34 12.06 -4.39
CA GLN A 342 13.36 11.24 -3.18
C GLN A 342 12.12 10.36 -3.14
N PRO A 343 12.11 9.20 -3.81
CA PRO A 343 11.06 8.22 -3.61
C PRO A 343 11.16 7.66 -2.19
N TYR A 344 10.04 7.56 -1.52
CA TYR A 344 9.92 6.94 -0.21
C TYR A 344 8.61 6.18 -0.11
N ALA A 345 8.52 5.26 0.81
CA ALA A 345 7.31 4.55 1.13
C ALA A 345 6.86 4.83 2.55
N ASP A 346 5.57 4.77 2.77
CA ASP A 346 4.95 4.76 4.08
C ASP A 346 4.35 3.38 4.33
N SER A 347 4.36 2.93 5.57
CA SER A 347 3.90 1.59 5.93
C SER A 347 3.21 1.60 7.30
N PRO A 348 2.08 0.90 7.47
CA PRO A 348 1.48 0.72 8.79
C PRO A 348 2.28 -0.27 9.66
N MET A 349 3.41 -0.77 9.17
CA MET A 349 4.25 -1.77 9.85
C MET A 349 5.23 -1.16 10.84
N ASP A 350 5.54 0.13 10.71
CA ASP A 350 6.32 0.92 11.66
C ASP A 350 5.42 1.84 12.52
N ASN A 351 6.00 2.76 13.25
CA ASN A 351 5.28 3.72 14.09
C ASN A 351 5.37 5.16 13.57
N GLU A 352 6.03 5.38 12.43
CA GLU A 352 6.22 6.71 11.86
C GLU A 352 5.22 6.93 10.72
N GLN A 353 4.55 8.07 10.70
CA GLN A 353 3.57 8.44 9.67
C GLN A 353 4.22 9.37 8.64
N VAL A 354 5.23 8.87 7.96
CA VAL A 354 6.10 9.67 7.08
C VAL A 354 5.28 10.37 5.99
N GLY A 355 4.30 9.70 5.41
CA GLY A 355 3.45 10.27 4.36
C GLY A 355 2.66 11.48 4.83
N GLU A 356 1.97 11.37 5.96
CA GLU A 356 1.18 12.47 6.53
C GLU A 356 2.06 13.66 6.92
N GLU A 357 3.17 13.42 7.60
CA GLU A 357 4.10 14.45 8.03
C GLU A 357 4.73 15.20 6.85
N VAL A 358 5.00 14.51 5.74
CA VAL A 358 5.48 15.15 4.50
C VAL A 358 4.40 16.06 3.92
N TYR A 359 3.13 15.60 3.83
CA TYR A 359 2.03 16.45 3.36
C TYR A 359 1.83 17.69 4.23
N ILE A 360 1.80 17.54 5.55
CA ILE A 360 1.70 18.66 6.50
C ILE A 360 2.89 19.61 6.33
N SER A 361 4.10 19.06 6.18
CA SER A 361 5.29 19.88 5.95
C SER A 361 5.23 20.66 4.63
N MET A 362 4.71 20.06 3.57
CA MET A 362 4.52 20.75 2.27
C MET A 362 3.50 21.89 2.39
N ILE A 363 2.36 21.64 3.03
CA ILE A 363 1.31 22.64 3.27
C ILE A 363 1.90 23.83 4.05
N ASN A 364 2.59 23.57 5.16
CA ASN A 364 3.15 24.59 6.03
C ASN A 364 4.32 25.37 5.38
N LYS A 365 4.92 24.87 4.33
CA LYS A 365 6.03 25.51 3.61
C LYS A 365 5.61 26.13 2.28
N ALA A 366 4.35 25.98 1.87
CA ALA A 366 3.81 26.61 0.68
C ALA A 366 3.86 28.14 0.82
N GLU A 367 4.26 28.84 -0.25
CA GLU A 367 4.40 30.31 -0.26
C GLU A 367 3.31 30.99 -1.08
N ASN A 368 2.83 30.33 -2.14
CA ASN A 368 1.88 30.93 -3.06
C ASN A 368 0.58 30.14 -3.12
N TYR A 369 0.66 28.81 -3.27
CA TYR A 369 -0.48 27.93 -3.32
C TYR A 369 -0.09 26.49 -3.01
N CYS A 370 -1.05 25.69 -2.58
CA CYS A 370 -0.94 24.26 -2.44
C CYS A 370 -2.25 23.64 -2.90
N TRP A 371 -2.20 22.78 -3.94
CA TRP A 371 -3.36 22.11 -4.50
C TRP A 371 -3.29 20.61 -4.27
N PHE A 372 -4.39 20.03 -3.81
CA PHE A 372 -4.57 18.59 -3.67
C PHE A 372 -5.71 18.14 -4.57
N MET A 373 -5.48 17.06 -5.28
CA MET A 373 -6.50 16.38 -6.08
C MET A 373 -6.55 14.91 -5.66
N THR A 374 -7.66 14.49 -5.08
CA THR A 374 -7.87 13.13 -4.59
C THR A 374 -9.34 12.77 -4.66
N PRO A 375 -9.70 11.52 -5.02
CA PRO A 375 -11.07 11.02 -4.88
C PRO A 375 -11.43 10.70 -3.42
N TYR A 376 -10.45 10.67 -2.50
CA TYR A 376 -10.62 10.29 -1.10
C TYR A 376 -10.07 11.40 -0.18
N LEU A 377 -10.94 12.32 0.23
CA LEU A 377 -10.55 13.37 1.20
C LEU A 377 -10.91 12.89 2.62
N ILE A 378 -10.15 11.92 3.12
CA ILE A 378 -10.25 11.41 4.51
C ILE A 378 -8.96 11.81 5.21
N ILE A 379 -9.00 12.96 5.87
CA ILE A 379 -7.84 13.61 6.48
C ILE A 379 -7.97 13.65 8.01
N THR A 380 -6.83 13.70 8.69
CA THR A 380 -6.74 13.87 10.15
C THR A 380 -7.09 15.30 10.58
N ASP A 381 -7.29 15.50 11.88
CA ASP A 381 -7.50 16.83 12.44
C ASP A 381 -6.27 17.72 12.25
N GLU A 382 -5.06 17.15 12.36
CA GLU A 382 -3.78 17.80 12.14
C GLU A 382 -3.67 18.33 10.70
N MET A 383 -3.99 17.50 9.73
CA MET A 383 -3.96 17.89 8.30
C MET A 383 -5.06 18.91 7.99
N THR A 384 -6.24 18.78 8.59
CA THR A 384 -7.32 19.77 8.47
C THR A 384 -6.87 21.12 9.01
N HIS A 385 -6.23 21.15 10.17
CA HIS A 385 -5.67 22.37 10.77
C HIS A 385 -4.61 23.02 9.87
N ALA A 386 -3.69 22.22 9.32
CA ALA A 386 -2.65 22.72 8.42
C ALA A 386 -3.25 23.35 7.15
N LEU A 387 -4.25 22.71 6.54
CA LEU A 387 -4.95 23.21 5.37
C LEU A 387 -5.70 24.53 5.67
N CYS A 388 -6.45 24.57 6.78
CA CYS A 388 -7.16 25.79 7.20
C CYS A 388 -6.21 26.95 7.53
N LEU A 389 -5.03 26.65 8.09
CA LEU A 389 -4.03 27.69 8.39
C LEU A 389 -3.37 28.22 7.10
N ALA A 390 -3.15 27.35 6.11
CA ALA A 390 -2.55 27.74 4.83
C ALA A 390 -3.50 28.55 3.94
N ALA A 391 -4.82 28.29 4.01
CA ALA A 391 -5.87 29.03 3.28
C ALA A 391 -6.12 30.42 3.84
#